data_fa39b27c0b3e689910d5553c125dea91
#
_entry.id   fa39b27c0b3e689910d5553c125dea91
#
_cell.length_a   1.000
_cell.length_b   1.000
_cell.length_c   1.000
_cell.angle_alpha   90.00
_cell.angle_beta   90.00
_cell.angle_gamma   90.00
#
_symmetry.space_group_name_H-M   'P 1'
#
loop_
_entity.id
_entity.type
_entity.pdbx_description
1 polymer ?
#
loop_
_entity_poly.entity_id
_entity_poly.type
_entity_poly.pdbx_seq_one_letter_code
_entity_poly.pdbx_strand_id
1 'polypeptide(L)'
;IASLVVGSILGMNRVILIQGMIRMFVPLVVGTVTAVITGLLVGKLFGFTFYHTFFFIIVPIIGGGIGEGILPLSLAYSAILGSTPDVYVAQLAPAAVLGNIFAIVTAGVLARIGMQRKALSGDGMLIRSAQENAMFAIKEQSGNVDFQLMGGGLLVICAFFIVGGLFEHIVHIPGPVLMILFAVLCKYCRVI
;
A
#
# COMPACT_ATOMS: atom_id res chain seq x y z
N ILE A 1 -7.58 3.34 8.33
CA ILE A 1 -7.07 2.74 7.06
C ILE A 1 -6.39 1.40 7.36
N ALA A 2 -5.44 1.33 8.32
CA ALA A 2 -4.77 0.06 8.67
C ALA A 2 -5.75 -1.06 9.03
N SER A 3 -6.82 -0.77 9.76
CA SER A 3 -7.87 -1.73 10.13
C SER A 3 -8.59 -2.31 8.92
N LEU A 4 -8.83 -1.50 7.88
CA LEU A 4 -9.44 -1.97 6.63
C LEU A 4 -8.49 -2.90 5.85
N VAL A 5 -7.20 -2.56 5.83
CA VAL A 5 -6.18 -3.41 5.19
C VAL A 5 -6.08 -4.75 5.91
N VAL A 6 -6.04 -4.76 7.24
CA VAL A 6 -6.04 -6.00 8.04
C VAL A 6 -7.29 -6.84 7.76
N GLY A 7 -8.47 -6.23 7.76
CA GLY A 7 -9.73 -6.93 7.43
C GLY A 7 -9.71 -7.53 6.02
N SER A 8 -9.18 -6.81 5.05
CA SER A 8 -9.03 -7.31 3.68
C SER A 8 -8.05 -8.50 3.60
N ILE A 9 -6.90 -8.43 4.28
CA ILE A 9 -5.92 -9.52 4.32
C ILE A 9 -6.51 -10.77 4.96
N LEU A 10 -7.21 -10.63 6.07
CA LEU A 10 -7.83 -11.75 6.77
C LEU A 10 -8.97 -12.38 5.97
N GLY A 11 -9.74 -11.58 5.24
CA GLY A 11 -10.82 -12.06 4.36
C GLY A 11 -10.34 -12.73 3.08
N MET A 12 -9.12 -12.46 2.62
CA MET A 12 -8.58 -12.98 1.37
C MET A 12 -8.16 -14.46 1.50
N ASN A 13 -8.32 -15.23 0.42
CA ASN A 13 -7.80 -16.60 0.39
C ASN A 13 -6.26 -16.60 0.48
N ARG A 14 -5.70 -17.48 1.32
CA ARG A 14 -4.27 -17.59 1.58
C ARG A 14 -3.43 -17.83 0.31
N VAL A 15 -3.91 -18.65 -0.60
CA VAL A 15 -3.21 -18.95 -1.86
C VAL A 15 -3.11 -17.69 -2.71
N ILE A 16 -4.19 -16.92 -2.78
CA ILE A 16 -4.25 -15.64 -3.51
C ILE A 16 -3.27 -14.64 -2.87
N LEU A 17 -3.25 -14.55 -1.55
CA LEU A 17 -2.36 -13.64 -0.83
C LEU A 17 -0.88 -13.93 -1.14
N ILE A 18 -0.46 -15.19 -1.01
CA ILE A 18 0.94 -15.58 -1.22
C ILE A 18 1.36 -15.42 -2.68
N GLN A 19 0.57 -15.95 -3.62
CA GLN A 19 0.88 -15.86 -5.05
C GLN A 19 0.82 -14.42 -5.56
N GLY A 20 -0.17 -13.65 -5.08
CA GLY A 20 -0.29 -12.23 -5.38
C GLY A 20 0.93 -11.44 -4.91
N MET A 21 1.36 -11.64 -3.66
CA MET A 21 2.56 -11.00 -3.12
C MET A 21 3.80 -11.32 -3.95
N ILE A 22 4.06 -12.60 -4.25
CA ILE A 22 5.26 -13.00 -5.00
C ILE A 22 5.24 -12.43 -6.41
N ARG A 23 4.10 -12.50 -7.10
CA ARG A 23 3.99 -12.04 -8.50
C ARG A 23 4.00 -10.52 -8.63
N MET A 24 3.45 -9.79 -7.65
CA MET A 24 3.46 -8.33 -7.67
C MET A 24 4.75 -7.72 -7.15
N PHE A 25 5.55 -8.47 -6.40
CA PHE A 25 6.80 -7.96 -5.83
C PHE A 25 7.79 -7.50 -6.91
N VAL A 26 8.00 -8.31 -7.94
CA VAL A 26 8.94 -7.98 -9.03
C VAL A 26 8.51 -6.73 -9.80
N PRO A 27 7.27 -6.60 -10.31
CA PRO A 27 6.81 -5.37 -10.96
C PRO A 27 6.89 -4.14 -10.05
N LEU A 28 6.60 -4.26 -8.76
CA LEU A 28 6.69 -3.15 -7.81
C LEU A 28 8.12 -2.68 -7.64
N VAL A 29 9.07 -3.59 -7.43
CA VAL A 29 10.49 -3.23 -7.29
C VAL A 29 11.01 -2.57 -8.58
N VAL A 30 10.75 -3.16 -9.74
CA VAL A 30 11.16 -2.60 -11.03
C VAL A 30 10.52 -1.23 -11.25
N GLY A 31 9.22 -1.10 -10.97
CA GLY A 31 8.50 0.18 -11.07
C GLY A 31 9.08 1.25 -10.15
N THR A 32 9.37 0.91 -8.90
CA THR A 32 9.97 1.84 -7.93
C THR A 32 11.37 2.29 -8.36
N VAL A 33 12.23 1.37 -8.79
CA VAL A 33 13.57 1.69 -9.28
C VAL A 33 13.51 2.59 -10.51
N THR A 34 12.63 2.26 -11.46
CA THR A 34 12.43 3.08 -12.67
C THR A 34 11.92 4.48 -12.31
N ALA A 35 10.97 4.58 -11.38
CA ALA A 35 10.44 5.86 -10.91
C ALA A 35 11.52 6.72 -10.24
N VAL A 36 12.39 6.12 -9.42
CA VAL A 36 13.51 6.82 -8.80
C VAL A 36 14.50 7.34 -9.86
N ILE A 37 14.92 6.49 -10.79
CA ILE A 37 15.87 6.89 -11.85
C ILE A 37 15.30 8.01 -12.71
N THR A 38 14.06 7.85 -13.20
CA THR A 38 13.40 8.88 -14.03
C THR A 38 13.18 10.17 -13.24
N GLY A 39 12.73 10.08 -11.98
CA GLY A 39 12.52 11.24 -11.13
C GLY A 39 13.82 12.03 -10.89
N LEU A 40 14.94 11.35 -10.65
CA LEU A 40 16.25 11.99 -10.48
C LEU A 40 16.76 12.65 -11.75
N LEU A 41 16.58 11.99 -12.91
CA LEU A 41 16.95 12.58 -14.21
C LEU A 41 16.14 13.86 -14.50
N VAL A 42 14.83 13.81 -14.30
CA VAL A 42 13.94 14.96 -14.49
C VAL A 42 14.29 16.07 -13.47
N GLY A 43 14.48 15.74 -12.20
CA GLY A 43 14.86 16.72 -11.19
C GLY A 43 16.18 17.45 -11.53
N LYS A 44 17.16 16.72 -12.06
CA LYS A 44 18.41 17.30 -12.52
C LYS A 44 18.21 18.25 -13.71
N LEU A 45 17.33 17.92 -14.65
CA LEU A 45 16.98 18.80 -15.78
C LEU A 45 16.36 20.13 -15.33
N PHE A 46 15.58 20.10 -14.24
CA PHE A 46 14.99 21.31 -13.62
C PHE A 46 15.96 22.04 -12.67
N GLY A 47 17.19 21.59 -12.52
CA GLY A 47 18.20 22.23 -11.68
C GLY A 47 18.09 21.92 -10.19
N PHE A 48 17.26 20.97 -9.79
CA PHE A 48 17.16 20.55 -8.39
C PHE A 48 18.38 19.71 -7.97
N THR A 49 18.78 19.89 -6.70
CA THR A 49 19.82 19.04 -6.11
C THR A 49 19.33 17.62 -5.96
N PHE A 50 20.22 16.63 -6.15
CA PHE A 50 19.91 15.20 -5.98
C PHE A 50 19.20 14.89 -4.66
N TYR A 51 19.71 15.44 -3.56
CA TYR A 51 19.12 15.30 -2.21
C TYR A 51 17.69 15.80 -2.17
N HIS A 52 17.43 17.03 -2.65
CA HIS A 52 16.11 17.63 -2.63
C HIS A 52 15.12 16.85 -3.49
N THR A 53 15.53 16.44 -4.69
CA THR A 53 14.69 15.64 -5.59
C THR A 53 14.31 14.30 -4.97
N PHE A 54 15.27 13.61 -4.38
CA PHE A 54 15.03 12.29 -3.80
C PHE A 54 14.15 12.38 -2.55
N PHE A 55 14.55 13.16 -1.55
CA PHE A 55 13.89 13.17 -0.24
C PHE A 55 12.61 14.01 -0.20
N PHE A 56 12.50 15.07 -0.98
CA PHE A 56 11.36 15.99 -0.90
C PHE A 56 10.37 15.86 -2.06
N ILE A 57 10.71 15.15 -3.13
CA ILE A 57 9.82 14.94 -4.27
C ILE A 57 9.51 13.45 -4.46
N ILE A 58 10.53 12.61 -4.68
CA ILE A 58 10.32 11.20 -5.05
C ILE A 58 9.77 10.39 -3.88
N VAL A 59 10.40 10.47 -2.71
CA VAL A 59 9.99 9.71 -1.52
C VAL A 59 8.56 10.02 -1.10
N PRO A 60 8.09 11.29 -1.03
CA PRO A 60 6.69 11.59 -0.74
C PRO A 60 5.70 11.05 -1.77
N ILE A 61 6.04 11.09 -3.05
CA ILE A 61 5.20 10.54 -4.12
C ILE A 61 5.06 9.01 -3.98
N ILE A 62 6.16 8.31 -3.72
CA ILE A 62 6.15 6.86 -3.52
C ILE A 62 5.43 6.50 -2.20
N GLY A 63 5.56 7.31 -1.18
CA GLY A 63 4.87 7.15 0.10
C GLY A 63 3.34 7.26 0.02
N GLY A 64 2.82 7.89 -1.00
CA GLY A 64 1.45 7.83 -1.49
C GLY A 64 0.47 8.76 -0.78
N GLY A 65 0.21 8.63 0.50
CA GLY A 65 -0.86 9.35 1.21
C GLY A 65 -0.36 10.39 2.22
N ILE A 66 -1.23 11.33 2.59
CA ILE A 66 -0.89 12.32 3.62
C ILE A 66 -0.74 11.62 4.99
N GLY A 67 -1.70 10.80 5.38
CA GLY A 67 -1.69 10.12 6.68
C GLY A 67 -0.74 8.94 6.77
N GLU A 68 -0.46 8.29 5.66
CA GLU A 68 0.32 7.04 5.62
C GLU A 68 1.79 7.29 5.23
N GLY A 69 2.04 8.28 4.39
CA GLY A 69 3.36 8.62 3.88
C GLY A 69 3.93 9.90 4.49
N ILE A 70 3.21 11.03 4.33
CA ILE A 70 3.75 12.36 4.68
C ILE A 70 3.89 12.54 6.19
N LEU A 71 2.89 12.13 6.99
CA LEU A 71 2.95 12.30 8.44
C LEU A 71 4.11 11.54 9.08
N PRO A 72 4.29 10.22 8.85
CA PRO A 72 5.44 9.51 9.39
C PRO A 72 6.77 10.05 8.89
N LEU A 73 6.83 10.45 7.61
CA LEU A 73 8.02 11.02 7.00
C LEU A 73 8.37 12.38 7.61
N SER A 74 7.38 13.24 7.84
CA SER A 74 7.58 14.56 8.47
C SER A 74 8.10 14.44 9.91
N LEU A 75 7.60 13.46 10.67
CA LEU A 75 8.09 13.16 12.02
C LEU A 75 9.55 12.70 11.99
N ALA A 76 9.89 11.80 11.06
CA ALA A 76 11.25 11.32 10.89
C ALA A 76 12.21 12.46 10.48
N TYR A 77 11.80 13.33 9.56
CA TYR A 77 12.60 14.49 9.15
C TYR A 77 12.75 15.50 10.27
N SER A 78 11.70 15.75 11.05
CA SER A 78 11.75 16.59 12.23
C SER A 78 12.78 16.11 13.26
N ALA A 79 12.81 14.81 13.51
CA ALA A 79 13.76 14.20 14.43
C ALA A 79 15.22 14.30 13.96
N ILE A 80 15.46 14.27 12.65
CA ILE A 80 16.82 14.28 12.06
C ILE A 80 17.30 15.71 11.75
N LEU A 81 16.42 16.55 11.19
CA LEU A 81 16.78 17.86 10.66
C LEU A 81 16.46 19.01 11.63
N GLY A 82 15.75 18.74 12.73
CA GLY A 82 15.57 19.66 13.85
C GLY A 82 14.49 20.74 13.68
N SER A 83 13.70 20.72 12.58
CA SER A 83 12.55 21.62 12.40
C SER A 83 11.25 20.96 12.87
N THR A 84 10.16 21.75 13.02
CA THR A 84 8.86 21.19 13.42
C THR A 84 8.24 20.32 12.31
N PRO A 85 7.49 19.26 12.66
CA PRO A 85 6.87 18.37 11.67
C PRO A 85 5.98 19.09 10.66
N ASP A 86 5.28 20.15 11.08
CA ASP A 86 4.36 20.93 10.23
C ASP A 86 5.07 21.58 9.04
N VAL A 87 6.31 22.02 9.22
CA VAL A 87 7.14 22.59 8.14
C VAL A 87 7.38 21.52 7.06
N TYR A 88 7.70 20.30 7.47
CA TYR A 88 7.93 19.20 6.53
C TYR A 88 6.64 18.74 5.88
N VAL A 89 5.53 18.68 6.60
CA VAL A 89 4.21 18.39 5.98
C VAL A 89 3.92 19.38 4.86
N ALA A 90 4.11 20.67 5.11
CA ALA A 90 3.89 21.72 4.11
C ALA A 90 4.79 21.57 2.87
N GLN A 91 6.02 21.09 3.04
CA GLN A 91 6.98 20.87 1.95
C GLN A 91 6.70 19.59 1.16
N LEU A 92 6.28 18.51 1.82
CA LEU A 92 6.09 17.19 1.22
C LEU A 92 4.69 17.00 0.59
N ALA A 93 3.67 17.66 1.16
CA ALA A 93 2.29 17.49 0.74
C ALA A 93 2.04 17.84 -0.73
N PRO A 94 2.55 18.94 -1.29
CA PRO A 94 2.32 19.28 -2.69
C PRO A 94 2.80 18.21 -3.66
N ALA A 95 3.99 17.62 -3.42
CA ALA A 95 4.56 16.58 -4.26
C ALA A 95 3.68 15.32 -4.25
N ALA A 96 3.26 14.86 -3.07
CA ALA A 96 2.41 13.67 -2.96
C ALA A 96 1.01 13.88 -3.54
N VAL A 97 0.39 15.04 -3.32
CA VAL A 97 -0.94 15.36 -3.87
C VAL A 97 -0.90 15.38 -5.40
N LEU A 98 0.08 16.07 -5.98
CA LEU A 98 0.26 16.10 -7.43
C LEU A 98 0.54 14.70 -7.98
N GLY A 99 1.42 13.93 -7.33
CA GLY A 99 1.71 12.56 -7.71
C GLY A 99 0.47 11.68 -7.72
N ASN A 100 -0.39 11.79 -6.71
CA ASN A 100 -1.65 11.05 -6.62
C ASN A 100 -2.64 11.44 -7.73
N ILE A 101 -2.78 12.73 -8.05
CA ILE A 101 -3.62 13.20 -9.14
C ILE A 101 -3.16 12.60 -10.47
N PHE A 102 -1.85 12.67 -10.76
CA PHE A 102 -1.27 12.06 -11.96
C PHE A 102 -1.47 10.55 -12.00
N ALA A 103 -1.30 9.86 -10.88
CA ALA A 103 -1.52 8.42 -10.78
C ALA A 103 -2.97 8.04 -11.08
N ILE A 104 -3.95 8.77 -10.54
CA ILE A 104 -5.37 8.53 -10.76
C ILE A 104 -5.73 8.75 -12.25
N VAL A 105 -5.27 9.86 -12.84
CA VAL A 105 -5.53 10.16 -14.26
C VAL A 105 -4.90 9.09 -15.15
N THR A 106 -3.64 8.72 -14.90
CA THR A 106 -2.93 7.69 -15.67
C THR A 106 -3.59 6.33 -15.53
N ALA A 107 -3.99 5.96 -14.33
CA ALA A 107 -4.72 4.71 -14.09
C ALA A 107 -6.06 4.68 -14.85
N GLY A 108 -6.80 5.81 -14.87
CA GLY A 108 -8.03 5.93 -15.65
C GLY A 108 -7.81 5.77 -17.16
N VAL A 109 -6.76 6.38 -17.70
CA VAL A 109 -6.38 6.22 -19.10
C VAL A 109 -5.99 4.77 -19.42
N LEU A 110 -5.15 4.15 -18.58
CA LEU A 110 -4.74 2.76 -18.75
C LEU A 110 -5.94 1.80 -18.65
N ALA A 111 -6.85 2.02 -17.72
CA ALA A 111 -8.08 1.23 -17.61
C ALA A 111 -8.92 1.32 -18.88
N ARG A 112 -9.06 2.52 -19.47
CA ARG A 112 -9.77 2.71 -20.73
C ARG A 112 -9.11 1.99 -21.92
N ILE A 113 -7.77 2.03 -21.99
CA ILE A 113 -7.00 1.28 -22.99
C ILE A 113 -7.18 -0.23 -22.79
N GLY A 114 -7.17 -0.71 -21.54
CA GLY A 114 -7.41 -2.10 -21.20
C GLY A 114 -8.80 -2.58 -21.64
N MET A 115 -9.83 -1.77 -21.43
CA MET A 115 -11.19 -2.10 -21.90
C MET A 115 -11.29 -2.20 -23.44
N GLN A 116 -10.53 -1.39 -24.17
CA GLN A 116 -10.51 -1.45 -25.64
C GLN A 116 -9.68 -2.63 -26.18
N ARG A 117 -8.67 -3.05 -25.44
CA ARG A 117 -7.75 -4.14 -25.85
C ARG A 117 -7.79 -5.27 -24.84
N LYS A 118 -8.67 -6.25 -25.02
CA LYS A 118 -8.82 -7.42 -24.12
C LYS A 118 -7.51 -8.18 -23.87
N ALA A 119 -6.56 -8.14 -24.82
CA ALA A 119 -5.25 -8.75 -24.67
C ALA A 119 -4.40 -8.10 -23.57
N LEU A 120 -4.65 -6.79 -23.27
CA LEU A 120 -3.95 -6.01 -22.23
C LEU A 120 -4.75 -5.93 -20.93
N SER A 121 -6.04 -6.30 -20.96
CA SER A 121 -6.89 -6.34 -19.79
C SER A 121 -6.74 -7.66 -19.06
N GLY A 122 -6.58 -7.60 -17.74
CA GLY A 122 -6.65 -8.77 -16.87
C GLY A 122 -8.07 -9.13 -16.45
N ASP A 123 -9.09 -8.37 -16.88
CA ASP A 123 -10.51 -8.52 -16.48
C ASP A 123 -10.71 -8.64 -14.96
N GLY A 124 -9.87 -7.96 -14.19
CA GLY A 124 -9.85 -8.04 -12.73
C GLY A 124 -9.21 -9.31 -12.17
N MET A 125 -8.67 -10.17 -13.03
CA MET A 125 -8.04 -11.42 -12.59
C MET A 125 -6.53 -11.25 -12.42
N LEU A 126 -6.03 -11.59 -11.25
CA LEU A 126 -4.60 -11.53 -10.91
C LEU A 126 -3.79 -12.58 -11.69
N ILE A 127 -4.44 -13.66 -12.14
CA ILE A 127 -3.81 -14.84 -12.73
C ILE A 127 -4.66 -15.33 -13.89
N ARG A 128 -4.04 -15.51 -15.07
CA ARG A 128 -4.72 -15.91 -16.32
C ARG A 128 -4.83 -17.42 -16.52
N SER A 129 -4.49 -18.29 -15.56
CA SER A 129 -4.63 -19.74 -15.74
C SER A 129 -6.06 -20.21 -15.49
N ALA A 130 -6.64 -20.95 -16.45
CA ALA A 130 -8.01 -21.43 -16.37
C ALA A 130 -8.27 -22.35 -15.17
N GLN A 131 -7.26 -23.06 -14.70
CA GLN A 131 -7.33 -23.97 -13.56
C GLN A 131 -7.34 -23.24 -12.21
N GLU A 132 -6.71 -22.08 -12.13
CA GLU A 132 -6.74 -21.20 -10.96
C GLU A 132 -8.01 -20.35 -10.92
N ASN A 133 -8.60 -20.01 -12.05
CA ASN A 133 -9.88 -19.28 -12.11
C ASN A 133 -11.03 -20.05 -11.44
N ALA A 134 -11.02 -21.38 -11.50
CA ALA A 134 -11.99 -22.21 -10.77
C ALA A 134 -11.79 -22.18 -9.25
N MET A 135 -10.56 -21.97 -8.78
CA MET A 135 -10.27 -21.76 -7.34
C MET A 135 -10.54 -20.33 -6.89
N PHE A 136 -10.47 -19.35 -7.80
CA PHE A 136 -10.75 -17.94 -7.53
C PHE A 136 -12.21 -17.55 -7.73
N ALA A 137 -12.98 -18.34 -8.47
CA ALA A 137 -14.44 -18.30 -8.51
C ALA A 137 -15.01 -18.83 -7.17
N ILE A 138 -14.38 -18.44 -6.07
CA ILE A 138 -14.98 -18.52 -4.76
C ILE A 138 -16.10 -17.52 -4.75
N LYS A 139 -17.28 -18.07 -5.07
CA LYS A 139 -18.52 -17.81 -4.40
C LYS A 139 -18.56 -16.37 -3.84
N GLU A 140 -18.93 -15.40 -4.67
CA GLU A 140 -19.82 -14.37 -4.20
C GLU A 140 -21.05 -15.08 -3.62
N GLN A 141 -20.86 -15.66 -2.45
CA GLN A 141 -21.98 -15.96 -1.62
C GLN A 141 -22.56 -14.61 -1.22
N SER A 142 -23.58 -14.21 -1.92
CA SER A 142 -24.64 -13.37 -1.42
C SER A 142 -25.24 -14.08 -0.20
N GLY A 143 -24.45 -14.15 0.85
CA GLY A 143 -24.85 -14.69 2.14
C GLY A 143 -25.42 -13.57 2.98
N ASN A 144 -26.49 -13.86 3.69
CA ASN A 144 -26.99 -13.00 4.74
C ASN A 144 -25.81 -12.53 5.62
N VAL A 145 -25.77 -11.24 5.90
CA VAL A 145 -24.73 -10.65 6.75
C VAL A 145 -24.82 -11.29 8.13
N ASP A 146 -23.84 -12.12 8.47
CA ASP A 146 -23.76 -12.74 9.79
C ASP A 146 -23.12 -11.75 10.77
N PHE A 147 -23.94 -11.14 11.59
CA PHE A 147 -23.50 -10.16 12.59
C PHE A 147 -22.53 -10.74 13.61
N GLN A 148 -22.58 -12.04 13.90
CA GLN A 148 -21.64 -12.70 14.81
C GLN A 148 -20.25 -12.77 14.17
N LEU A 149 -20.18 -13.11 12.88
CA LEU A 149 -18.93 -13.16 12.13
C LEU A 149 -18.31 -11.76 11.98
N MET A 150 -19.14 -10.74 11.74
CA MET A 150 -18.70 -9.34 11.71
C MET A 150 -18.15 -8.87 13.05
N GLY A 151 -18.84 -9.20 14.15
CA GLY A 151 -18.40 -8.89 15.52
C GLY A 151 -17.05 -9.57 15.84
N GLY A 152 -16.90 -10.85 15.47
CA GLY A 152 -15.64 -11.57 15.60
C GLY A 152 -14.49 -10.92 14.80
N GLY A 153 -14.74 -10.51 13.56
CA GLY A 153 -13.76 -9.79 12.74
C GLY A 153 -13.32 -8.46 13.36
N LEU A 154 -14.26 -7.70 13.92
CA LEU A 154 -13.98 -6.44 14.60
C LEU A 154 -13.12 -6.65 15.85
N LEU A 155 -13.41 -7.67 16.65
CA LEU A 155 -12.58 -8.02 17.82
C LEU A 155 -11.15 -8.39 17.43
N VAL A 156 -10.96 -9.14 16.36
CA VAL A 156 -9.63 -9.50 15.84
C VAL A 156 -8.88 -8.25 15.39
N ILE A 157 -9.52 -7.33 14.69
CA ILE A 157 -8.91 -6.06 14.28
C ILE A 157 -8.50 -5.22 15.51
N CYS A 158 -9.35 -5.13 16.52
CA CYS A 158 -9.02 -4.44 17.78
C CYS A 158 -7.84 -5.10 18.51
N ALA A 159 -7.78 -6.43 18.54
CA ALA A 159 -6.66 -7.16 19.12
C ALA A 159 -5.34 -6.84 18.40
N PHE A 160 -5.34 -6.85 17.06
CA PHE A 160 -4.14 -6.46 16.29
C PHE A 160 -3.75 -5.00 16.51
N PHE A 161 -4.73 -4.11 16.68
CA PHE A 161 -4.45 -2.70 16.99
C PHE A 161 -3.73 -2.55 18.34
N ILE A 162 -4.23 -3.22 19.38
CA ILE A 162 -3.63 -3.20 20.72
C ILE A 162 -2.22 -3.81 20.67
N VAL A 163 -2.07 -4.99 20.06
CA VAL A 163 -0.77 -5.67 19.93
C VAL A 163 0.21 -4.82 19.12
N GLY A 164 -0.21 -4.25 18.00
CA GLY A 164 0.61 -3.36 17.18
C GLY A 164 1.10 -2.14 17.96
N GLY A 165 0.21 -1.50 18.73
CA GLY A 165 0.56 -0.35 19.57
C GLY A 165 1.52 -0.70 20.72
N LEU A 166 1.35 -1.86 21.36
CA LEU A 166 2.27 -2.32 22.41
C LEU A 166 3.67 -2.62 21.85
N PHE A 167 3.75 -3.28 20.69
CA PHE A 167 5.02 -3.60 20.06
C PHE A 167 5.73 -2.38 19.44
N GLU A 168 4.99 -1.33 19.09
CA GLU A 168 5.57 -0.07 18.61
C GLU A 168 6.56 0.52 19.61
N HIS A 169 6.25 0.46 20.91
CA HIS A 169 7.15 0.91 21.99
C HIS A 169 8.44 0.10 22.12
N ILE A 170 8.42 -1.17 21.69
CA ILE A 170 9.57 -2.09 21.86
C ILE A 170 10.45 -2.07 20.60
N VAL A 171 9.80 -2.07 19.42
CA VAL A 171 10.50 -2.27 18.13
C VAL A 171 10.77 -0.95 17.40
N HIS A 172 10.16 0.16 17.86
CA HIS A 172 10.23 1.47 17.20
C HIS A 172 9.78 1.47 15.74
N ILE A 173 8.90 0.54 15.37
CA ILE A 173 8.24 0.47 14.06
C ILE A 173 6.80 0.97 14.23
N PRO A 174 6.27 1.82 13.32
CA PRO A 174 4.90 2.33 13.41
C PRO A 174 3.87 1.22 13.55
N GLY A 175 2.96 1.36 14.54
CA GLY A 175 1.92 0.38 14.87
C GLY A 175 1.13 -0.16 13.67
N PRO A 176 0.69 0.67 12.71
CA PRO A 176 0.02 0.20 11.50
C PRO A 176 0.80 -0.81 10.66
N VAL A 177 2.13 -0.66 10.59
CA VAL A 177 3.00 -1.61 9.88
C VAL A 177 3.04 -2.96 10.61
N LEU A 178 3.17 -2.92 11.94
CA LEU A 178 3.15 -4.12 12.78
C LEU A 178 1.81 -4.85 12.69
N MET A 179 0.68 -4.14 12.67
CA MET A 179 -0.65 -4.72 12.48
C MET A 179 -0.74 -5.52 11.17
N ILE A 180 -0.25 -4.96 10.07
CA ILE A 180 -0.26 -5.62 8.76
C ILE A 180 0.65 -6.86 8.78
N LEU A 181 1.85 -6.74 9.34
CA LEU A 181 2.78 -7.87 9.47
C LEU A 181 2.18 -9.00 10.30
N PHE A 182 1.56 -8.71 11.44
CA PHE A 182 0.88 -9.70 12.26
C PHE A 182 -0.30 -10.36 11.53
N ALA A 183 -1.10 -9.59 10.79
CA ALA A 183 -2.20 -10.14 10.00
C ALA A 183 -1.69 -11.12 8.94
N VAL A 184 -0.62 -10.77 8.22
CA VAL A 184 0.02 -11.64 7.22
C VAL A 184 0.60 -12.90 7.88
N LEU A 185 1.29 -12.75 9.00
CA LEU A 185 1.88 -13.88 9.76
C LEU A 185 0.80 -14.83 10.27
N CYS A 186 -0.26 -14.33 10.89
CA CYS A 186 -1.36 -15.16 11.38
C CYS A 186 -2.04 -15.92 10.24
N LYS A 187 -2.22 -15.26 9.10
CA LYS A 187 -2.78 -15.91 7.89
C LYS A 187 -1.82 -16.93 7.29
N TYR A 188 -0.52 -16.68 7.36
CA TYR A 188 0.50 -17.64 6.90
C TYR A 188 0.56 -18.86 7.81
N CYS A 189 0.56 -18.67 9.13
CA CYS A 189 0.66 -19.74 10.14
C CYS A 189 -0.63 -20.52 10.36
N ARG A 190 -1.74 -20.23 9.65
CA ARG A 190 -3.07 -20.87 9.83
C ARG A 190 -3.67 -20.68 11.22
N VAL A 191 -3.38 -19.59 11.89
CA VAL A 191 -3.96 -19.29 13.20
C VAL A 191 -5.39 -18.75 13.06
N ILE A 192 -5.66 -18.10 11.92
CA ILE A 192 -6.98 -17.54 11.53
C ILE A 192 -7.23 -17.83 10.06
#